data_a9d94b1c1897850c6bf8febbcd8dc217
#
_entry.id   a9d94b1c1897850c6bf8febbcd8dc217
#
_cell.length_a   1.000
_cell.length_b   1.000
_cell.length_c   1.000
_cell.angle_alpha   90.00
_cell.angle_beta   90.00
_cell.angle_gamma   90.00
#
_symmetry.space_group_name_H-M   'P 1'
#
loop_
_entity.id
_entity.type
_entity.pdbx_description
1 polymer ?
#
loop_
_entity_poly.entity_id
_entity_poly.type
_entity_poly.pdbx_seq_one_letter_code
_entity_poly.pdbx_strand_id
1 'polypeptide(L)'
;MAGPHDAPLQALFLPFAQGALPWPQGPVLFLRARDGVVLREHATADTLICEQSFRPFAQALEHSGWQVREERQIEADSTRYALVLVLPPRQRDEARALFARAVALTAPGGRMVACQSNNEGARSGEADLRQLCGLAGSLTKYHCRSYWTAPLPAATDVALQARWAALDAPRKIVDGRFISRPGVFAWDRIDPASALLVEHLPPTLAGHGADLGAGFGYLSAEVLARCPKVTALDLYEAEARALDLARRNLQDSPHSAQRHYHWRDVTAGLAAQYDFIVSNPPFHTPSRADRPDIGQRFIAVAAQALRPGGQLLLVANRHLPYEQILNESFGQVRVAAERDGFKLIAATCGRGARA
;
A
#
# COMPACT_ATOMS: atom_id res chain seq x y z
N MET A 1 7.79 14.35 -19.15
CA MET A 1 9.07 14.04 -18.49
C MET A 1 9.04 12.57 -18.13
N ALA A 2 10.03 11.80 -18.57
CA ALA A 2 10.13 10.40 -18.17
C ALA A 2 10.25 10.35 -16.65
N GLY A 3 9.35 9.65 -15.98
CA GLY A 3 9.42 9.40 -14.54
C GLY A 3 10.71 8.64 -14.16
N PRO A 4 11.09 8.60 -12.88
CA PRO A 4 12.28 7.88 -12.45
C PRO A 4 12.21 6.45 -12.99
N HIS A 5 13.33 5.92 -13.49
CA HIS A 5 13.44 4.58 -14.06
C HIS A 5 12.95 3.53 -13.06
N ASP A 6 11.77 2.93 -13.30
CA ASP A 6 11.29 1.78 -12.53
C ASP A 6 12.08 0.54 -13.00
N ALA A 7 13.21 0.31 -12.36
CA ALA A 7 14.13 -0.76 -12.72
C ALA A 7 13.48 -2.17 -12.68
N PRO A 8 12.64 -2.52 -11.67
CA PRO A 8 11.91 -3.77 -11.69
C PRO A 8 10.95 -3.92 -12.86
N LEU A 9 10.22 -2.85 -13.22
CA LEU A 9 9.31 -2.87 -14.36
C LEU A 9 10.08 -3.07 -15.67
N GLN A 10 11.17 -2.33 -15.87
CA GLN A 10 12.01 -2.49 -17.07
C GLN A 10 12.60 -3.90 -17.16
N ALA A 11 13.13 -4.41 -16.05
CA ALA A 11 13.71 -5.74 -16.01
C ALA A 11 12.69 -6.85 -16.24
N LEU A 12 11.42 -6.66 -15.82
CA LEU A 12 10.32 -7.61 -16.02
C LEU A 12 10.07 -7.91 -17.50
N PHE A 13 10.25 -6.91 -18.38
CA PHE A 13 10.00 -7.04 -19.82
C PHE A 13 11.23 -7.49 -20.63
N LEU A 14 12.42 -7.54 -20.05
CA LEU A 14 13.63 -7.96 -20.76
C LEU A 14 13.57 -9.36 -21.41
N PRO A 15 12.93 -10.38 -20.81
CA PRO A 15 12.80 -11.69 -21.48
C PRO A 15 12.10 -11.61 -22.84
N PHE A 16 11.11 -10.70 -22.98
CA PHE A 16 10.42 -10.47 -24.24
C PHE A 16 11.24 -9.64 -25.20
N ALA A 17 11.82 -8.55 -24.74
CA ALA A 17 12.65 -7.67 -25.55
C ALA A 17 13.91 -8.36 -26.11
N GLN A 18 14.44 -9.36 -25.41
CA GLN A 18 15.61 -10.15 -25.85
C GLN A 18 15.22 -11.42 -26.63
N GLY A 19 13.93 -11.66 -26.86
CA GLY A 19 13.46 -12.83 -27.60
C GLY A 19 13.57 -14.16 -26.84
N ALA A 20 13.84 -14.12 -25.51
CA ALA A 20 13.86 -15.32 -24.68
C ALA A 20 12.45 -15.89 -24.47
N LEU A 21 11.44 -15.03 -24.50
CA LEU A 21 10.01 -15.37 -24.45
C LEU A 21 9.24 -14.64 -25.55
N PRO A 22 8.31 -15.33 -26.24
CA PRO A 22 7.35 -14.64 -27.11
C PRO A 22 6.28 -13.95 -26.26
N TRP A 23 5.75 -12.82 -26.74
CA TRP A 23 4.53 -12.24 -26.18
C TRP A 23 3.32 -13.13 -26.56
N PRO A 24 2.39 -13.44 -25.64
CA PRO A 24 1.30 -14.38 -25.92
C PRO A 24 0.20 -13.77 -26.80
N GLN A 25 -0.57 -14.63 -27.47
CA GLN A 25 -1.76 -14.25 -28.24
C GLN A 25 -3.04 -14.15 -27.38
N GLY A 26 -2.99 -14.50 -26.08
CA GLY A 26 -4.14 -14.53 -25.20
C GLY A 26 -4.13 -13.41 -24.15
N PRO A 27 -5.11 -13.42 -23.23
CA PRO A 27 -5.21 -12.41 -22.18
C PRO A 27 -4.01 -12.44 -21.25
N VAL A 28 -3.56 -11.26 -20.83
CA VAL A 28 -2.44 -11.05 -19.91
C VAL A 28 -2.95 -10.41 -18.63
N LEU A 29 -2.48 -10.89 -17.48
CA LEU A 29 -2.71 -10.30 -16.19
C LEU A 29 -1.39 -9.76 -15.64
N PHE A 30 -1.40 -8.56 -15.10
CA PHE A 30 -0.26 -7.98 -14.43
C PHE A 30 -0.59 -7.70 -12.95
N LEU A 31 -0.10 -8.55 -12.07
CA LEU A 31 -0.29 -8.45 -10.62
C LEU A 31 0.69 -7.44 -10.02
N ARG A 32 0.18 -6.52 -9.20
CA ARG A 32 0.88 -5.36 -8.64
C ARG A 32 1.47 -4.46 -9.74
N ALA A 33 0.68 -4.25 -10.79
CA ALA A 33 1.08 -3.56 -11.99
C ALA A 33 1.58 -2.13 -11.73
N ARG A 34 2.52 -1.69 -12.56
CA ARG A 34 3.02 -0.31 -12.58
C ARG A 34 2.99 0.21 -14.02
N ASP A 35 2.68 1.50 -14.17
CA ASP A 35 2.72 2.14 -15.46
C ASP A 35 4.15 2.48 -15.91
N GLY A 36 4.39 2.41 -17.22
CA GLY A 36 5.66 2.79 -17.82
C GLY A 36 5.70 2.60 -19.33
N VAL A 37 6.69 3.19 -19.98
CA VAL A 37 6.85 3.12 -21.45
C VAL A 37 6.95 1.68 -21.92
N VAL A 38 7.74 0.84 -21.22
CA VAL A 38 7.97 -0.56 -21.57
C VAL A 38 6.67 -1.38 -21.61
N LEU A 39 5.67 -1.03 -20.79
CA LEU A 39 4.38 -1.69 -20.79
C LEU A 39 3.63 -1.42 -22.10
N ARG A 40 3.66 -0.17 -22.57
CA ARG A 40 3.01 0.26 -23.83
C ARG A 40 3.69 -0.29 -25.09
N GLU A 41 4.96 -0.64 -25.00
CA GLU A 41 5.70 -1.26 -26.12
C GLU A 41 5.31 -2.72 -26.35
N HIS A 42 4.77 -3.41 -25.35
CA HIS A 42 4.50 -4.85 -25.40
C HIS A 42 3.02 -5.22 -25.32
N ALA A 43 2.19 -4.37 -24.73
CA ALA A 43 0.79 -4.69 -24.44
C ALA A 43 -0.17 -3.62 -24.98
N THR A 44 -1.43 -4.03 -25.20
CA THR A 44 -2.56 -3.15 -25.48
C THR A 44 -3.60 -3.22 -24.37
N ALA A 45 -4.41 -2.18 -24.23
CA ALA A 45 -5.44 -2.13 -23.18
C ALA A 45 -6.51 -3.22 -23.31
N ASP A 46 -6.72 -3.75 -24.51
CA ASP A 46 -7.72 -4.81 -24.75
C ASP A 46 -7.25 -6.19 -24.28
N THR A 47 -5.95 -6.41 -24.22
CA THR A 47 -5.36 -7.72 -23.88
C THR A 47 -4.78 -7.78 -22.48
N LEU A 48 -4.50 -6.64 -21.83
CA LEU A 48 -3.87 -6.56 -20.53
C LEU A 48 -4.85 -6.07 -19.47
N ILE A 49 -4.98 -6.85 -18.41
CA ILE A 49 -5.63 -6.44 -17.17
C ILE A 49 -4.56 -6.17 -16.12
N CYS A 50 -4.60 -4.99 -15.51
CA CYS A 50 -3.71 -4.58 -14.43
C CYS A 50 -4.42 -4.75 -13.08
N GLU A 51 -3.78 -5.44 -12.13
CA GLU A 51 -4.22 -5.45 -10.75
C GLU A 51 -3.33 -4.53 -9.92
N GLN A 52 -3.96 -3.63 -9.18
CA GLN A 52 -3.22 -2.74 -8.29
C GLN A 52 -4.06 -2.28 -7.11
N SER A 53 -3.56 -2.49 -5.87
CA SER A 53 -4.19 -2.09 -4.62
C SER A 53 -3.64 -0.79 -4.03
N PHE A 54 -2.46 -0.33 -4.49
CA PHE A 54 -1.87 0.92 -4.03
C PHE A 54 -2.30 2.08 -4.94
N ARG A 55 -3.07 3.02 -4.39
CA ARG A 55 -3.77 4.06 -5.14
C ARG A 55 -2.88 4.91 -6.07
N PRO A 56 -1.67 5.37 -5.69
CA PRO A 56 -0.80 6.11 -6.60
C PRO A 56 -0.46 5.34 -7.88
N PHE A 57 -0.20 4.04 -7.80
CA PHE A 57 0.08 3.22 -8.98
C PHE A 57 -1.20 2.91 -9.78
N ALA A 58 -2.31 2.66 -9.10
CA ALA A 58 -3.60 2.46 -9.77
C ALA A 58 -4.00 3.69 -10.59
N GLN A 59 -3.88 4.89 -10.01
CA GLN A 59 -4.16 6.14 -10.72
C GLN A 59 -3.25 6.38 -11.94
N ALA A 60 -1.96 6.07 -11.81
CA ALA A 60 -1.02 6.19 -12.94
C ALA A 60 -1.44 5.28 -14.11
N LEU A 61 -1.81 4.04 -13.80
CA LEU A 61 -2.32 3.09 -14.80
C LEU A 61 -3.64 3.57 -15.45
N GLU A 62 -4.60 4.01 -14.62
CA GLU A 62 -5.89 4.56 -15.09
C GLU A 62 -5.70 5.77 -16.00
N HIS A 63 -4.83 6.72 -15.64
CA HIS A 63 -4.51 7.89 -16.45
C HIS A 63 -3.84 7.54 -17.79
N SER A 64 -3.15 6.41 -17.85
CA SER A 64 -2.55 5.89 -19.08
C SER A 64 -3.51 5.00 -19.90
N GLY A 65 -4.77 4.88 -19.47
CA GLY A 65 -5.81 4.15 -20.19
C GLY A 65 -5.82 2.64 -19.95
N TRP A 66 -5.06 2.11 -18.99
CA TRP A 66 -5.09 0.70 -18.65
C TRP A 66 -6.34 0.30 -17.87
N GLN A 67 -6.83 -0.92 -18.10
CA GLN A 67 -7.89 -1.52 -17.27
C GLN A 67 -7.30 -1.93 -15.92
N VAL A 68 -7.69 -1.22 -14.85
CA VAL A 68 -7.29 -1.55 -13.49
C VAL A 68 -8.43 -2.27 -12.78
N ARG A 69 -8.12 -3.42 -12.14
CA ARG A 69 -9.07 -4.20 -11.36
C ARG A 69 -8.54 -4.45 -9.95
N GLU A 70 -9.45 -4.56 -9.00
CA GLU A 70 -9.13 -5.00 -7.64
C GLU A 70 -9.02 -6.53 -7.56
N GLU A 71 -8.32 -7.03 -6.54
CA GLU A 71 -8.13 -8.46 -6.26
C GLU A 71 -9.45 -9.24 -6.33
N ARG A 72 -10.52 -8.75 -5.68
CA ARG A 72 -11.85 -9.39 -5.67
C ARG A 72 -12.49 -9.50 -7.04
N GLN A 73 -12.27 -8.53 -7.90
CA GLN A 73 -12.82 -8.54 -9.27
C GLN A 73 -12.11 -9.58 -10.13
N ILE A 74 -10.80 -9.76 -9.94
CA ILE A 74 -10.02 -10.79 -10.61
C ILE A 74 -10.45 -12.19 -10.14
N GLU A 75 -10.67 -12.37 -8.84
CA GLU A 75 -11.07 -13.65 -8.26
C GLU A 75 -12.50 -14.07 -8.63
N ALA A 76 -13.39 -13.10 -8.78
CA ALA A 76 -14.78 -13.34 -9.21
C ALA A 76 -14.88 -13.75 -10.69
N ASP A 77 -13.85 -13.45 -11.49
CA ASP A 77 -13.78 -13.79 -12.90
C ASP A 77 -13.16 -15.19 -13.08
N SER A 78 -13.81 -16.06 -13.86
CA SER A 78 -13.28 -17.38 -14.20
C SER A 78 -12.15 -17.35 -15.24
N THR A 79 -11.78 -16.19 -15.74
CA THR A 79 -10.72 -15.99 -16.74
C THR A 79 -9.41 -16.59 -16.27
N ARG A 80 -8.73 -17.30 -17.19
CA ARG A 80 -7.36 -17.76 -17.03
C ARG A 80 -6.49 -17.10 -18.08
N TYR A 81 -5.28 -16.73 -17.68
CA TYR A 81 -4.42 -15.85 -18.45
C TYR A 81 -3.29 -16.61 -19.13
N ALA A 82 -3.04 -16.31 -20.39
CA ALA A 82 -1.92 -16.89 -21.15
C ALA A 82 -0.55 -16.47 -20.59
N LEU A 83 -0.52 -15.29 -19.94
CA LEU A 83 0.66 -14.76 -19.26
C LEU A 83 0.22 -14.05 -17.98
N VAL A 84 0.90 -14.34 -16.87
CA VAL A 84 0.79 -13.60 -15.62
C VAL A 84 2.13 -12.93 -15.30
N LEU A 85 2.15 -11.61 -15.36
CA LEU A 85 3.26 -10.76 -14.96
C LEU A 85 3.14 -10.44 -13.46
N VAL A 86 4.27 -10.46 -12.73
CA VAL A 86 4.25 -10.24 -11.28
C VAL A 86 5.41 -9.35 -10.86
N LEU A 87 5.13 -8.30 -10.07
CA LEU A 87 6.12 -7.58 -9.28
C LEU A 87 5.94 -7.96 -7.80
N PRO A 88 6.59 -9.04 -7.33
CA PRO A 88 6.36 -9.55 -5.99
C PRO A 88 6.78 -8.52 -4.93
N PRO A 89 6.04 -8.45 -3.79
CA PRO A 89 6.42 -7.58 -2.68
C PRO A 89 7.65 -8.11 -1.94
N ARG A 90 8.22 -7.25 -1.09
CA ARG A 90 9.36 -7.60 -0.25
C ARG A 90 9.00 -8.59 0.88
N GLN A 91 7.78 -8.49 1.42
CA GLN A 91 7.31 -9.38 2.48
C GLN A 91 7.13 -10.79 1.90
N ARG A 92 7.87 -11.78 2.46
CA ARG A 92 8.03 -13.09 1.83
C ARG A 92 6.74 -13.93 1.81
N ASP A 93 5.94 -13.88 2.89
CA ASP A 93 4.69 -14.63 2.94
C ASP A 93 3.66 -14.07 1.94
N GLU A 94 3.58 -12.75 1.84
CA GLU A 94 2.78 -12.07 0.81
C GLU A 94 3.27 -12.43 -0.60
N ALA A 95 4.59 -12.44 -0.85
CA ALA A 95 5.15 -12.83 -2.15
C ALA A 95 4.84 -14.29 -2.51
N ARG A 96 4.93 -15.22 -1.56
CA ARG A 96 4.56 -16.64 -1.75
C ARG A 96 3.08 -16.82 -2.03
N ALA A 97 2.21 -16.13 -1.28
CA ALA A 97 0.78 -16.15 -1.55
C ALA A 97 0.46 -15.61 -2.94
N LEU A 98 1.14 -14.52 -3.34
CA LEU A 98 0.98 -13.94 -4.67
C LEU A 98 1.45 -14.90 -5.77
N PHE A 99 2.54 -15.65 -5.59
CA PHE A 99 2.96 -16.69 -6.54
C PHE A 99 1.94 -17.82 -6.64
N ALA A 100 1.44 -18.32 -5.51
CA ALA A 100 0.41 -19.35 -5.49
C ALA A 100 -0.86 -18.92 -6.24
N ARG A 101 -1.28 -17.68 -6.03
CA ARG A 101 -2.41 -17.06 -6.72
C ARG A 101 -2.12 -16.86 -8.20
N ALA A 102 -0.96 -16.39 -8.59
CA ALA A 102 -0.56 -16.21 -9.97
C ALA A 102 -0.56 -17.53 -10.75
N VAL A 103 -0.08 -18.63 -10.14
CA VAL A 103 -0.16 -19.98 -10.72
C VAL A 103 -1.63 -20.39 -10.94
N ALA A 104 -2.51 -20.16 -9.96
CA ALA A 104 -3.94 -20.48 -10.08
C ALA A 104 -4.66 -19.70 -11.19
N LEU A 105 -4.21 -18.47 -11.46
CA LEU A 105 -4.76 -17.59 -12.50
C LEU A 105 -4.17 -17.84 -13.89
N THR A 106 -3.07 -18.58 -13.99
CA THR A 106 -2.43 -18.90 -15.27
C THR A 106 -3.21 -20.00 -15.98
N ALA A 107 -3.49 -19.83 -17.27
CA ALA A 107 -4.15 -20.84 -18.11
C ALA A 107 -3.25 -22.08 -18.30
N PRO A 108 -3.81 -23.26 -18.56
CA PRO A 108 -3.02 -24.41 -19.04
C PRO A 108 -2.20 -24.02 -20.26
N GLY A 109 -0.88 -24.28 -20.21
CA GLY A 109 0.07 -23.86 -21.25
C GLY A 109 0.54 -22.41 -21.15
N GLY A 110 -0.07 -21.59 -20.28
CA GLY A 110 0.35 -20.23 -19.97
C GLY A 110 1.63 -20.18 -19.12
N ARG A 111 2.18 -18.98 -18.91
CA ARG A 111 3.44 -18.76 -18.21
C ARG A 111 3.32 -17.66 -17.15
N MET A 112 4.23 -17.70 -16.20
CA MET A 112 4.48 -16.58 -15.27
C MET A 112 5.85 -15.98 -15.56
N VAL A 113 5.92 -14.64 -15.43
CA VAL A 113 7.17 -13.88 -15.38
C VAL A 113 7.14 -12.98 -14.16
N ALA A 114 8.15 -13.06 -13.33
CA ALA A 114 8.26 -12.24 -12.13
C ALA A 114 9.58 -11.46 -12.11
N CYS A 115 9.59 -10.28 -11.50
CA CYS A 115 10.80 -9.49 -11.30
C CYS A 115 10.82 -8.82 -9.93
N GLN A 116 11.96 -8.86 -9.27
CA GLN A 116 12.23 -8.16 -8.01
C GLN A 116 13.60 -7.49 -8.02
N SER A 117 13.74 -6.39 -7.27
CA SER A 117 15.04 -5.82 -6.96
C SER A 117 15.88 -6.75 -6.08
N ASN A 118 17.19 -6.76 -6.28
CA ASN A 118 18.10 -7.63 -5.53
C ASN A 118 18.07 -7.37 -4.01
N ASN A 119 17.82 -6.14 -3.60
CA ASN A 119 17.68 -5.72 -2.20
C ASN A 119 16.26 -5.93 -1.64
N GLU A 120 15.29 -6.37 -2.46
CA GLU A 120 13.91 -6.63 -2.08
C GLU A 120 13.53 -8.11 -2.13
N GLY A 121 14.52 -9.00 -2.10
CA GLY A 121 14.27 -10.43 -1.96
C GLY A 121 14.29 -11.22 -3.28
N ALA A 122 14.86 -10.70 -4.37
CA ALA A 122 14.88 -11.35 -5.69
C ALA A 122 15.41 -12.79 -5.68
N ARG A 123 16.47 -13.09 -4.87
CA ARG A 123 16.99 -14.45 -4.74
C ARG A 123 16.00 -15.41 -4.08
N SER A 124 15.33 -14.94 -3.03
CA SER A 124 14.32 -15.71 -2.32
C SER A 124 13.09 -15.93 -3.20
N GLY A 125 12.63 -14.90 -3.92
CA GLY A 125 11.49 -15.01 -4.84
C GLY A 125 11.77 -15.98 -5.99
N GLU A 126 12.96 -15.93 -6.60
CA GLU A 126 13.37 -16.89 -7.63
C GLU A 126 13.39 -18.32 -7.08
N ALA A 127 13.95 -18.53 -5.87
CA ALA A 127 14.00 -19.85 -5.25
C ALA A 127 12.59 -20.35 -4.88
N ASP A 128 11.74 -19.48 -4.35
CA ASP A 128 10.35 -19.79 -3.99
C ASP A 128 9.53 -20.18 -5.25
N LEU A 129 9.59 -19.41 -6.33
CA LEU A 129 8.88 -19.77 -7.57
C LEU A 129 9.41 -21.05 -8.20
N ARG A 130 10.73 -21.27 -8.17
CA ARG A 130 11.36 -22.52 -8.62
C ARG A 130 10.84 -23.72 -7.83
N GLN A 131 10.70 -23.59 -6.52
CA GLN A 131 10.14 -24.65 -5.66
C GLN A 131 8.68 -24.94 -5.98
N LEU A 132 7.87 -23.91 -6.28
CA LEU A 132 6.44 -24.05 -6.51
C LEU A 132 6.11 -24.74 -7.85
N CYS A 133 6.77 -24.34 -8.94
CA CYS A 133 6.41 -24.78 -10.28
C CYS A 133 7.59 -24.90 -11.27
N GLY A 134 8.83 -24.83 -10.78
CA GLY A 134 10.02 -24.83 -11.63
C GLY A 134 10.23 -23.52 -12.39
N LEU A 135 11.40 -23.37 -12.98
CA LEU A 135 11.76 -22.23 -13.82
C LEU A 135 12.33 -22.69 -15.14
N ALA A 136 11.99 -22.00 -16.23
CA ALA A 136 12.57 -22.16 -17.56
C ALA A 136 13.79 -21.25 -17.77
N GLY A 137 13.87 -20.13 -17.03
CA GLY A 137 15.00 -19.22 -17.15
C GLY A 137 14.97 -18.09 -16.13
N SER A 138 16.08 -17.39 -16.06
CA SER A 138 16.22 -16.14 -15.30
C SER A 138 17.29 -15.25 -15.92
N LEU A 139 17.20 -13.93 -15.68
CA LEU A 139 18.21 -12.97 -16.04
C LEU A 139 18.35 -11.88 -14.97
N THR A 140 19.53 -11.28 -14.88
CA THR A 140 19.81 -10.19 -13.93
C THR A 140 20.24 -8.95 -14.69
N LYS A 141 19.51 -7.84 -14.51
CA LYS A 141 19.86 -6.52 -15.06
C LYS A 141 19.25 -5.41 -14.19
N TYR A 142 19.81 -4.21 -14.22
CA TYR A 142 19.34 -3.04 -13.47
C TYR A 142 19.21 -3.29 -11.95
N HIS A 143 20.12 -4.07 -11.37
CA HIS A 143 20.04 -4.53 -9.97
C HIS A 143 18.74 -5.27 -9.63
N CYS A 144 18.08 -5.84 -10.65
CA CYS A 144 16.86 -6.64 -10.53
C CYS A 144 17.10 -8.03 -11.11
N ARG A 145 16.26 -8.97 -10.70
CA ARG A 145 16.25 -10.32 -11.22
C ARG A 145 14.88 -10.66 -11.76
N SER A 146 14.82 -10.98 -13.05
CA SER A 146 13.62 -11.50 -13.73
C SER A 146 13.77 -13.01 -13.87
N TYR A 147 12.68 -13.73 -13.63
CA TYR A 147 12.63 -15.19 -13.71
C TYR A 147 11.25 -15.64 -14.17
N TRP A 148 11.21 -16.75 -14.92
CA TRP A 148 9.97 -17.20 -15.58
C TRP A 148 9.83 -18.72 -15.58
N THR A 149 8.58 -19.18 -15.67
CA THR A 149 8.24 -20.61 -15.69
C THR A 149 8.29 -21.19 -17.08
N ALA A 150 8.35 -22.52 -17.17
CA ALA A 150 7.86 -23.27 -18.33
C ALA A 150 6.34 -23.09 -18.46
N PRO A 151 5.71 -23.56 -19.58
CA PRO A 151 4.26 -23.63 -19.67
C PRO A 151 3.66 -24.43 -18.50
N LEU A 152 2.65 -23.84 -17.81
CA LEU A 152 2.00 -24.47 -16.66
C LEU A 152 0.83 -25.39 -17.14
N PRO A 153 0.47 -26.43 -16.39
CA PRO A 153 0.91 -26.79 -15.02
C PRO A 153 2.09 -27.78 -14.96
N ALA A 154 3.06 -27.71 -15.85
CA ALA A 154 4.05 -28.76 -16.09
C ALA A 154 4.69 -29.42 -14.84
N ALA A 155 4.75 -28.77 -13.67
CA ALA A 155 5.32 -29.34 -12.44
C ALA A 155 4.89 -28.56 -11.18
N THR A 156 3.62 -28.19 -11.07
CA THR A 156 3.15 -27.45 -9.90
C THR A 156 2.97 -28.37 -8.68
N ASP A 157 3.61 -28.02 -7.56
CA ASP A 157 3.33 -28.64 -6.26
C ASP A 157 2.00 -28.11 -5.70
N VAL A 158 0.92 -28.84 -5.94
CA VAL A 158 -0.45 -28.46 -5.55
C VAL A 158 -0.58 -28.29 -4.02
N ALA A 159 0.08 -29.14 -3.23
CA ALA A 159 0.05 -29.05 -1.77
C ALA A 159 0.79 -27.81 -1.27
N LEU A 160 1.91 -27.48 -1.87
CA LEU A 160 2.66 -26.27 -1.58
C LEU A 160 1.88 -25.02 -1.99
N GLN A 161 1.26 -25.04 -3.18
CA GLN A 161 0.43 -23.95 -3.67
C GLN A 161 -0.72 -23.64 -2.69
N ALA A 162 -1.44 -24.65 -2.21
CA ALA A 162 -2.52 -24.48 -1.25
C ALA A 162 -2.01 -23.89 0.09
N ARG A 163 -0.87 -24.39 0.60
CA ARG A 163 -0.25 -23.82 1.80
C ARG A 163 0.15 -22.35 1.61
N TRP A 164 0.73 -22.01 0.47
CA TRP A 164 1.17 -20.63 0.22
C TRP A 164 0.01 -19.67 -0.01
N ALA A 165 -1.05 -20.11 -0.67
CA ALA A 165 -2.27 -19.30 -0.84
C ALA A 165 -2.85 -18.81 0.49
N ALA A 166 -2.67 -19.59 1.58
CA ALA A 166 -3.14 -19.22 2.91
C ALA A 166 -2.23 -18.22 3.65
N LEU A 167 -0.99 -17.99 3.19
CA LEU A 167 -0.01 -17.18 3.93
C LEU A 167 -0.41 -15.70 4.07
N ASP A 168 -1.12 -15.17 3.11
CA ASP A 168 -1.59 -13.77 3.09
C ASP A 168 -3.03 -13.62 3.64
N ALA A 169 -3.62 -14.67 4.19
CA ALA A 169 -4.95 -14.60 4.74
C ALA A 169 -5.01 -13.64 5.95
N PRO A 170 -6.07 -12.81 6.06
CA PRO A 170 -6.30 -12.00 7.25
C PRO A 170 -6.35 -12.84 8.51
N ARG A 171 -5.66 -12.40 9.57
CA ARG A 171 -5.59 -13.10 10.85
C ARG A 171 -5.72 -12.14 12.03
N LYS A 172 -6.16 -12.67 13.17
CA LYS A 172 -6.26 -11.90 14.39
C LYS A 172 -4.88 -11.59 14.95
N ILE A 173 -4.67 -10.36 15.38
CA ILE A 173 -3.47 -9.85 16.03
C ILE A 173 -3.83 -9.13 17.32
N VAL A 174 -2.84 -8.86 18.19
CA VAL A 174 -3.03 -8.11 19.45
C VAL A 174 -4.15 -8.75 20.28
N ASP A 175 -3.96 -10.02 20.66
CA ASP A 175 -4.92 -10.82 21.45
C ASP A 175 -6.34 -10.86 20.85
N GLY A 176 -6.41 -10.79 19.52
CA GLY A 176 -7.68 -10.88 18.79
C GLY A 176 -8.42 -9.57 18.63
N ARG A 177 -7.85 -8.46 19.11
CA ARG A 177 -8.49 -7.13 19.04
C ARG A 177 -8.57 -6.57 17.62
N PHE A 178 -7.60 -6.90 16.76
CA PHE A 178 -7.58 -6.46 15.37
C PHE A 178 -7.40 -7.63 14.41
N ILE A 179 -7.80 -7.42 13.18
CA ILE A 179 -7.52 -8.28 12.03
C ILE A 179 -6.52 -7.57 11.15
N SER A 180 -5.44 -8.26 10.75
CA SER A 180 -4.46 -7.74 9.81
C SER A 180 -3.91 -8.86 8.91
N ARG A 181 -3.07 -8.53 7.94
CA ARG A 181 -2.47 -9.48 6.99
C ARG A 181 -1.04 -9.08 6.63
N PRO A 182 -0.17 -10.02 6.24
CA PRO A 182 1.16 -9.72 5.72
C PRO A 182 1.14 -8.67 4.61
N GLY A 183 2.17 -7.82 4.59
CA GLY A 183 2.31 -6.73 3.61
C GLY A 183 1.64 -5.41 3.99
N VAL A 184 0.73 -5.40 4.96
CA VAL A 184 0.20 -4.17 5.55
C VAL A 184 1.20 -3.63 6.59
N PHE A 185 1.28 -2.32 6.75
CA PHE A 185 2.16 -1.69 7.74
C PHE A 185 1.86 -2.21 9.15
N ALA A 186 2.92 -2.58 9.88
CA ALA A 186 2.86 -3.15 11.24
C ALA A 186 1.83 -4.31 11.38
N TRP A 187 1.74 -5.16 10.36
CA TRP A 187 0.68 -6.15 10.20
C TRP A 187 0.55 -7.16 11.35
N ASP A 188 1.58 -7.36 12.15
CA ASP A 188 1.64 -8.36 13.23
C ASP A 188 1.66 -7.77 14.65
N ARG A 189 1.62 -6.44 14.78
CA ARG A 189 1.75 -5.73 16.07
C ARG A 189 1.18 -4.32 16.00
N ILE A 190 1.10 -3.65 17.15
CA ILE A 190 0.92 -2.20 17.21
C ILE A 190 2.26 -1.51 16.96
N ASP A 191 2.27 -0.54 16.06
CA ASP A 191 3.43 0.29 15.81
C ASP A 191 3.73 1.22 17.01
N PRO A 192 4.98 1.28 17.49
CA PRO A 192 5.34 2.10 18.66
C PRO A 192 5.04 3.60 18.50
N ALA A 193 5.20 4.15 17.29
CA ALA A 193 4.88 5.55 17.01
C ALA A 193 3.37 5.80 17.13
N SER A 194 2.55 4.92 16.56
CA SER A 194 1.09 4.99 16.69
C SER A 194 0.65 4.83 18.15
N ALA A 195 1.29 3.95 18.93
CA ALA A 195 1.01 3.78 20.36
C ALA A 195 1.33 5.06 21.13
N LEU A 196 2.47 5.72 20.84
CA LEU A 196 2.85 7.01 21.46
C LEU A 196 1.78 8.08 21.20
N LEU A 197 1.25 8.18 19.98
CA LEU A 197 0.17 9.12 19.66
C LEU A 197 -1.08 8.83 20.50
N VAL A 198 -1.49 7.57 20.59
CA VAL A 198 -2.68 7.14 21.33
C VAL A 198 -2.60 7.41 22.82
N GLU A 199 -1.43 7.24 23.43
CA GLU A 199 -1.22 7.58 24.86
C GLU A 199 -1.46 9.05 25.17
N HIS A 200 -1.25 9.92 24.21
CA HIS A 200 -1.39 11.37 24.35
C HIS A 200 -2.61 11.92 23.61
N LEU A 201 -3.52 11.06 23.15
CA LEU A 201 -4.71 11.45 22.43
C LEU A 201 -5.66 12.23 23.36
N PRO A 202 -5.99 13.50 23.05
CA PRO A 202 -6.87 14.28 23.90
C PRO A 202 -8.31 13.72 23.84
N PRO A 203 -8.91 13.35 24.97
CA PRO A 203 -10.30 12.85 24.98
C PRO A 203 -11.33 13.95 24.62
N THR A 204 -10.88 15.17 24.49
CA THR A 204 -11.69 16.36 24.12
C THR A 204 -11.84 16.55 22.63
N LEU A 205 -11.19 15.71 21.77
CA LEU A 205 -11.41 15.76 20.33
C LEU A 205 -12.90 15.58 20.00
N ALA A 206 -13.41 16.41 19.11
CA ALA A 206 -14.83 16.51 18.83
C ALA A 206 -15.09 16.85 17.36
N GLY A 207 -16.30 16.60 16.88
CA GLY A 207 -16.73 16.96 15.54
C GLY A 207 -16.27 15.97 14.48
N HIS A 208 -15.96 16.48 13.29
CA HIS A 208 -15.53 15.68 12.14
C HIS A 208 -14.01 15.59 12.08
N GLY A 209 -13.47 14.39 12.23
CA GLY A 209 -12.04 14.12 12.16
C GLY A 209 -11.61 13.35 10.93
N ALA A 210 -10.29 13.30 10.70
CA ALA A 210 -9.69 12.41 9.70
C ALA A 210 -8.47 11.65 10.27
N ASP A 211 -8.28 10.42 9.77
CA ASP A 211 -7.08 9.60 9.98
C ASP A 211 -6.36 9.46 8.62
N LEU A 212 -5.18 10.07 8.52
CA LEU A 212 -4.41 10.10 7.28
C LEU A 212 -3.32 9.02 7.29
N GLY A 213 -3.45 8.03 6.40
CA GLY A 213 -2.65 6.82 6.40
C GLY A 213 -3.18 5.84 7.45
N ALA A 214 -4.47 5.55 7.40
CA ALA A 214 -5.18 4.83 8.45
C ALA A 214 -4.70 3.37 8.66
N GLY A 215 -4.00 2.78 7.70
CA GLY A 215 -3.57 1.39 7.77
C GLY A 215 -4.74 0.43 8.00
N PHE A 216 -4.60 -0.50 8.94
CA PHE A 216 -5.70 -1.38 9.34
C PHE A 216 -6.66 -0.77 10.39
N GLY A 217 -6.57 0.57 10.62
CA GLY A 217 -7.54 1.32 11.43
C GLY A 217 -7.22 1.44 12.91
N TYR A 218 -5.97 1.22 13.35
CA TYR A 218 -5.60 1.29 14.77
C TYR A 218 -5.86 2.67 15.39
N LEU A 219 -5.34 3.76 14.80
CA LEU A 219 -5.56 5.12 15.32
C LEU A 219 -7.05 5.46 15.33
N SER A 220 -7.77 5.15 14.27
CA SER A 220 -9.22 5.35 14.17
C SER A 220 -9.99 4.62 15.27
N ALA A 221 -9.64 3.37 15.58
CA ALA A 221 -10.26 2.60 16.67
C ALA A 221 -10.04 3.28 18.03
N GLU A 222 -8.82 3.77 18.29
CA GLU A 222 -8.48 4.45 19.54
C GLU A 222 -9.16 5.83 19.66
N VAL A 223 -9.26 6.58 18.56
CA VAL A 223 -10.03 7.84 18.51
C VAL A 223 -11.48 7.58 18.89
N LEU A 224 -12.13 6.60 18.27
CA LEU A 224 -13.53 6.25 18.57
C LEU A 224 -13.69 5.73 20.01
N ALA A 225 -12.74 4.99 20.55
CA ALA A 225 -12.81 4.47 21.91
C ALA A 225 -12.66 5.55 22.99
N ARG A 226 -11.87 6.61 22.72
CA ARG A 226 -11.46 7.61 23.73
C ARG A 226 -12.10 8.97 23.59
N CYS A 227 -12.66 9.32 22.41
CA CYS A 227 -13.17 10.65 22.09
C CYS A 227 -14.67 10.63 21.81
N PRO A 228 -15.51 10.62 22.85
CA PRO A 228 -16.97 10.42 22.71
C PRO A 228 -17.70 11.54 21.97
N LYS A 229 -17.04 12.70 21.76
CA LYS A 229 -17.62 13.85 21.06
C LYS A 229 -17.33 13.88 19.55
N VAL A 230 -16.66 12.87 19.03
CA VAL A 230 -16.45 12.70 17.59
C VAL A 230 -17.77 12.32 16.93
N THR A 231 -18.17 13.04 15.88
CA THR A 231 -19.43 12.82 15.15
C THR A 231 -19.24 12.12 13.82
N ALA A 232 -18.06 12.31 13.20
CA ALA A 232 -17.67 11.63 11.97
C ALA A 232 -16.16 11.42 11.93
N LEU A 233 -15.71 10.35 11.28
CA LEU A 233 -14.30 10.05 11.07
C LEU A 233 -14.08 9.52 9.66
N ASP A 234 -13.26 10.24 8.90
CA ASP A 234 -12.83 9.86 7.56
C ASP A 234 -11.49 9.15 7.63
N LEU A 235 -11.40 7.94 7.08
CA LEU A 235 -10.18 7.16 7.01
C LEU A 235 -9.63 7.23 5.59
N TYR A 236 -8.44 7.79 5.43
CA TYR A 236 -7.72 7.86 4.16
C TYR A 236 -6.58 6.88 4.14
N GLU A 237 -6.59 5.96 3.17
CA GLU A 237 -5.54 4.96 3.01
C GLU A 237 -5.27 4.72 1.52
N ALA A 238 -3.98 4.66 1.18
CA ALA A 238 -3.55 4.42 -0.20
C ALA A 238 -3.55 2.91 -0.57
N GLU A 239 -3.41 2.02 0.41
CA GLU A 239 -3.45 0.58 0.20
C GLU A 239 -4.88 0.03 0.45
N ALA A 240 -5.57 -0.37 -0.62
CA ALA A 240 -6.96 -0.86 -0.54
C ALA A 240 -7.13 -2.02 0.42
N ARG A 241 -6.16 -2.94 0.49
CA ARG A 241 -6.19 -4.11 1.38
C ARG A 241 -6.15 -3.70 2.85
N ALA A 242 -5.40 -2.65 3.19
CA ALA A 242 -5.34 -2.09 4.54
C ALA A 242 -6.67 -1.40 4.90
N LEU A 243 -7.23 -0.63 3.98
CA LEU A 243 -8.52 0.03 4.16
C LEU A 243 -9.68 -0.97 4.38
N ASP A 244 -9.66 -2.11 3.70
CA ASP A 244 -10.62 -3.19 3.92
C ASP A 244 -10.51 -3.81 5.31
N LEU A 245 -9.28 -3.94 5.83
CA LEU A 245 -9.06 -4.36 7.21
C LEU A 245 -9.56 -3.32 8.20
N ALA A 246 -9.34 -2.03 7.94
CA ALA A 246 -9.88 -0.96 8.77
C ALA A 246 -11.41 -1.00 8.86
N ARG A 247 -12.12 -1.26 7.73
CA ARG A 247 -13.57 -1.48 7.75
C ARG A 247 -13.97 -2.62 8.67
N ARG A 248 -13.32 -3.77 8.57
CA ARG A 248 -13.61 -4.95 9.41
C ARG A 248 -13.32 -4.67 10.87
N ASN A 249 -12.22 -4.00 11.18
CA ASN A 249 -11.80 -3.70 12.54
C ASN A 249 -12.69 -2.66 13.23
N LEU A 250 -13.36 -1.81 12.48
CA LEU A 250 -14.25 -0.77 13.00
C LEU A 250 -15.74 -1.12 12.88
N GLN A 251 -16.07 -2.25 12.25
CA GLN A 251 -17.44 -2.66 11.96
C GLN A 251 -18.29 -2.73 13.24
N ASP A 252 -17.78 -3.34 14.28
CA ASP A 252 -18.47 -3.60 15.54
C ASP A 252 -18.18 -2.54 16.61
N SER A 253 -17.58 -1.40 16.24
CA SER A 253 -17.32 -0.31 17.18
C SER A 253 -18.65 0.26 17.70
N PRO A 254 -18.87 0.35 19.01
CA PRO A 254 -20.12 0.87 19.61
C PRO A 254 -20.28 2.37 19.46
N HIS A 255 -19.26 3.09 18.97
CA HIS A 255 -19.29 4.53 18.81
C HIS A 255 -20.25 4.95 17.69
N SER A 256 -21.08 5.97 17.93
CA SER A 256 -22.11 6.44 17.00
C SER A 256 -21.61 7.28 15.83
N ALA A 257 -20.33 7.67 15.81
CA ALA A 257 -19.75 8.46 14.73
C ALA A 257 -19.90 7.77 13.37
N GLN A 258 -20.21 8.55 12.36
CA GLN A 258 -20.17 8.10 10.97
C GLN A 258 -18.73 7.79 10.57
N ARG A 259 -18.51 6.75 9.76
CA ARG A 259 -17.19 6.32 9.30
C ARG A 259 -17.19 6.27 7.78
N HIS A 260 -16.27 7.03 7.17
CA HIS A 260 -16.11 7.07 5.73
C HIS A 260 -14.72 6.54 5.37
N TYR A 261 -14.65 5.70 4.36
CA TYR A 261 -13.42 4.99 3.99
C TYR A 261 -13.02 5.39 2.57
N HIS A 262 -11.87 6.04 2.45
CA HIS A 262 -11.37 6.62 1.21
C HIS A 262 -10.10 5.93 0.74
N TRP A 263 -10.22 5.11 -0.30
CA TRP A 263 -9.05 4.60 -1.01
C TRP A 263 -8.45 5.73 -1.83
N ARG A 264 -7.51 6.46 -1.25
CA ARG A 264 -7.00 7.70 -1.82
C ARG A 264 -5.54 7.98 -1.44
N ASP A 265 -4.80 8.57 -2.37
CA ASP A 265 -3.51 9.19 -2.08
C ASP A 265 -3.72 10.54 -1.40
N VAL A 266 -3.34 10.62 -0.12
CA VAL A 266 -3.41 11.85 0.68
C VAL A 266 -2.57 12.97 0.06
N THR A 267 -1.46 12.65 -0.61
CA THR A 267 -0.58 13.66 -1.23
C THR A 267 -1.26 14.45 -2.35
N ALA A 268 -2.34 13.92 -2.92
CA ALA A 268 -3.17 14.61 -3.91
C ALA A 268 -4.15 15.65 -3.32
N GLY A 269 -4.22 15.75 -1.97
CA GLY A 269 -5.13 16.65 -1.27
C GLY A 269 -6.45 16.00 -0.87
N LEU A 270 -7.17 16.69 0.04
CA LEU A 270 -8.47 16.27 0.58
C LEU A 270 -9.55 17.25 0.15
N ALA A 271 -10.77 16.76 -0.04
CA ALA A 271 -11.91 17.59 -0.46
C ALA A 271 -12.70 18.15 0.72
N ALA A 272 -12.63 17.52 1.90
CA ALA A 272 -13.38 17.90 3.09
C ALA A 272 -12.56 18.76 4.06
N GLN A 273 -13.25 19.38 5.01
CA GLN A 273 -12.68 20.20 6.09
C GLN A 273 -12.94 19.51 7.44
N TYR A 274 -11.92 19.48 8.31
CA TYR A 274 -11.91 18.72 9.55
C TYR A 274 -11.70 19.59 10.78
N ASP A 275 -12.28 19.17 11.90
CA ASP A 275 -12.05 19.78 13.21
C ASP A 275 -10.75 19.26 13.84
N PHE A 276 -10.35 18.01 13.50
CA PHE A 276 -9.06 17.45 13.87
C PHE A 276 -8.57 16.44 12.83
N ILE A 277 -7.25 16.23 12.81
CA ILE A 277 -6.59 15.20 12.01
C ILE A 277 -5.61 14.44 12.89
N VAL A 278 -5.60 13.11 12.80
CA VAL A 278 -4.56 12.24 13.35
C VAL A 278 -3.77 11.61 12.21
N SER A 279 -2.47 11.41 12.39
CA SER A 279 -1.67 10.73 11.35
C SER A 279 -0.38 10.13 11.90
N ASN A 280 -0.06 8.94 11.42
CA ASN A 280 1.27 8.36 11.41
C ASN A 280 1.70 8.18 9.94
N PRO A 281 2.22 9.24 9.30
CA PRO A 281 2.47 9.21 7.85
C PRO A 281 3.60 8.24 7.49
N PRO A 282 3.66 7.72 6.25
CA PRO A 282 4.74 6.85 5.83
C PRO A 282 6.07 7.61 5.78
N PHE A 283 7.09 7.12 6.52
CA PHE A 283 8.41 7.75 6.62
C PHE A 283 9.44 7.12 5.69
N HIS A 284 9.20 5.88 5.26
CA HIS A 284 10.15 5.11 4.46
C HIS A 284 9.51 4.63 3.17
N THR A 285 10.32 4.57 2.11
CA THR A 285 9.97 3.77 0.93
C THR A 285 10.07 2.27 1.25
N PRO A 286 9.52 1.38 0.40
CA PRO A 286 9.80 -0.05 0.46
C PRO A 286 11.30 -0.38 0.49
N SER A 287 12.17 0.46 -0.10
CA SER A 287 13.63 0.35 -0.08
C SER A 287 14.30 0.86 1.20
N ARG A 288 13.56 1.27 2.22
CA ARG A 288 14.03 1.89 3.48
C ARG A 288 14.72 3.25 3.35
N ALA A 289 14.66 3.90 2.19
CA ALA A 289 15.09 5.28 2.08
C ALA A 289 14.07 6.20 2.74
N ASP A 290 14.54 7.14 3.55
CA ASP A 290 13.68 8.17 4.12
C ASP A 290 13.07 9.03 3.02
N ARG A 291 11.77 9.29 3.12
CA ARG A 291 11.01 10.14 2.21
C ARG A 291 10.35 11.27 3.01
N PRO A 292 11.17 12.21 3.51
CA PRO A 292 10.66 13.36 4.28
C PRO A 292 9.67 14.19 3.45
N ASP A 293 9.81 14.20 2.13
CA ASP A 293 8.91 14.86 1.18
C ASP A 293 7.46 14.37 1.27
N ILE A 294 7.24 13.05 1.49
CA ILE A 294 5.89 12.50 1.67
C ILE A 294 5.28 13.02 2.98
N GLY A 295 6.02 12.93 4.09
CA GLY A 295 5.55 13.44 5.39
C GLY A 295 5.30 14.95 5.38
N GLN A 296 6.17 15.74 4.74
CA GLN A 296 5.96 17.17 4.53
C GLN A 296 4.68 17.44 3.73
N ARG A 297 4.41 16.63 2.69
CA ARG A 297 3.18 16.75 1.93
C ARG A 297 1.94 16.40 2.74
N PHE A 298 2.00 15.38 3.62
CA PHE A 298 0.91 15.06 4.57
C PHE A 298 0.62 16.24 5.50
N ILE A 299 1.66 16.90 6.03
CA ILE A 299 1.52 18.08 6.89
C ILE A 299 0.85 19.22 6.12
N ALA A 300 1.30 19.53 4.91
CA ALA A 300 0.72 20.57 4.09
C ALA A 300 -0.76 20.31 3.76
N VAL A 301 -1.09 19.07 3.40
CA VAL A 301 -2.48 18.64 3.11
C VAL A 301 -3.34 18.72 4.37
N ALA A 302 -2.83 18.28 5.51
CA ALA A 302 -3.54 18.40 6.79
C ALA A 302 -3.85 19.84 7.16
N ALA A 303 -2.86 20.76 7.01
CA ALA A 303 -3.06 22.18 7.27
C ALA A 303 -4.11 22.82 6.34
N GLN A 304 -4.18 22.39 5.07
CA GLN A 304 -5.18 22.87 4.12
C GLN A 304 -6.58 22.35 4.42
N ALA A 305 -6.68 21.12 4.97
CA ALA A 305 -7.93 20.46 5.26
C ALA A 305 -8.47 20.71 6.67
N LEU A 306 -7.70 21.36 7.55
CA LEU A 306 -8.17 21.72 8.88
C LEU A 306 -8.94 23.05 8.86
N ARG A 307 -10.04 23.10 9.62
CA ARG A 307 -10.76 24.36 9.90
C ARG A 307 -9.92 25.30 10.74
N PRO A 308 -10.21 26.61 10.75
CA PRO A 308 -9.61 27.53 11.71
C PRO A 308 -9.77 27.05 13.15
N GLY A 309 -8.67 26.94 13.90
CA GLY A 309 -8.65 26.36 15.24
C GLY A 309 -8.62 24.80 15.27
N GLY A 310 -8.69 24.13 14.13
CA GLY A 310 -8.59 22.68 14.02
C GLY A 310 -7.21 22.18 14.42
N GLN A 311 -7.14 20.93 14.87
CA GLN A 311 -5.95 20.33 15.48
C GLN A 311 -5.36 19.21 14.62
N LEU A 312 -4.03 19.20 14.47
CA LEU A 312 -3.25 18.09 13.94
C LEU A 312 -2.52 17.39 15.09
N LEU A 313 -2.66 16.07 15.17
CA LEU A 313 -1.81 15.19 15.97
C LEU A 313 -1.05 14.26 15.03
N LEU A 314 0.27 14.45 14.97
CA LEU A 314 1.12 13.73 14.01
C LEU A 314 2.32 13.14 14.74
N VAL A 315 2.56 11.85 14.55
CA VAL A 315 3.79 11.22 15.04
C VAL A 315 4.79 11.08 13.90
N ALA A 316 6.07 11.31 14.20
CA ALA A 316 7.16 11.24 13.23
C ALA A 316 8.45 10.74 13.88
N ASN A 317 9.38 10.22 13.07
CA ASN A 317 10.75 10.01 13.53
C ASN A 317 11.39 11.35 13.95
N ARG A 318 12.10 11.35 15.08
CA ARG A 318 12.66 12.57 15.69
C ARG A 318 13.59 13.34 14.75
N HIS A 319 14.35 12.64 13.91
CA HIS A 319 15.34 13.26 13.00
C HIS A 319 14.71 13.86 11.71
N LEU A 320 13.42 13.62 11.44
CA LEU A 320 12.81 14.15 10.23
C LEU A 320 12.57 15.67 10.35
N PRO A 321 12.99 16.45 9.33
CA PRO A 321 12.97 17.92 9.37
C PRO A 321 11.59 18.47 9.01
N TYR A 322 10.63 18.36 9.91
CA TYR A 322 9.27 18.85 9.70
C TYR A 322 8.99 20.22 10.33
N GLU A 323 9.92 20.75 11.09
CA GLU A 323 9.76 22.01 11.85
C GLU A 323 9.41 23.19 10.94
N GLN A 324 10.09 23.30 9.80
CA GLN A 324 9.87 24.42 8.87
C GLN A 324 8.42 24.38 8.34
N ILE A 325 8.00 23.29 7.71
CA ILE A 325 6.66 23.18 7.13
C ILE A 325 5.55 23.30 8.17
N LEU A 326 5.79 22.82 9.40
CA LEU A 326 4.84 22.97 10.51
C LEU A 326 4.68 24.44 10.91
N ASN A 327 5.78 25.15 11.11
CA ASN A 327 5.75 26.57 11.51
C ASN A 327 5.18 27.50 10.41
N GLU A 328 5.38 27.14 9.14
CA GLU A 328 4.81 27.87 8.01
C GLU A 328 3.30 27.60 7.83
N SER A 329 2.82 26.42 8.27
CA SER A 329 1.46 25.96 7.99
C SER A 329 0.49 26.12 9.17
N PHE A 330 0.98 26.24 10.40
CA PHE A 330 0.15 26.26 11.63
C PHE A 330 0.45 27.48 12.48
N GLY A 331 -0.59 27.95 13.19
CA GLY A 331 -0.45 29.09 14.11
C GLY A 331 0.24 28.74 15.44
N GLN A 332 0.12 27.49 15.87
CA GLN A 332 0.77 26.96 17.06
C GLN A 332 1.28 25.54 16.78
N VAL A 333 2.52 25.28 17.16
CA VAL A 333 3.17 23.97 17.02
C VAL A 333 3.88 23.66 18.34
N ARG A 334 3.70 22.45 18.85
CA ARG A 334 4.45 21.97 20.02
C ARG A 334 4.78 20.48 19.87
N VAL A 335 5.92 20.08 20.37
CA VAL A 335 6.23 18.67 20.59
C VAL A 335 5.54 18.27 21.89
N ALA A 336 4.55 17.38 21.78
CA ALA A 336 3.73 16.95 22.92
C ALA A 336 4.40 15.81 23.71
N ALA A 337 5.18 14.95 23.04
CA ALA A 337 5.94 13.86 23.65
C ALA A 337 7.09 13.42 22.75
N GLU A 338 8.11 12.84 23.36
CA GLU A 338 9.20 12.13 22.65
C GLU A 338 9.49 10.80 23.34
N ARG A 339 9.62 9.73 22.55
CA ARG A 339 10.00 8.41 23.05
C ARG A 339 10.50 7.51 21.91
N ASP A 340 11.53 6.70 22.21
CA ASP A 340 12.04 5.64 21.31
C ASP A 340 12.39 6.13 19.89
N GLY A 341 12.91 7.36 19.78
CA GLY A 341 13.27 7.95 18.50
C GLY A 341 12.11 8.59 17.73
N PHE A 342 10.92 8.61 18.30
CA PHE A 342 9.74 9.29 17.76
C PHE A 342 9.44 10.59 18.50
N LYS A 343 8.83 11.54 17.80
CA LYS A 343 8.23 12.77 18.35
C LYS A 343 6.75 12.83 17.99
N LEU A 344 5.92 13.16 18.96
CA LEU A 344 4.51 13.50 18.76
C LEU A 344 4.38 15.01 18.65
N ILE A 345 3.83 15.46 17.56
CA ILE A 345 3.61 16.86 17.25
C ILE A 345 2.12 17.16 17.39
N ALA A 346 1.79 18.18 18.17
CA ALA A 346 0.47 18.77 18.22
C ALA A 346 0.52 20.17 17.61
N ALA A 347 -0.27 20.41 16.57
CA ALA A 347 -0.34 21.68 15.89
C ALA A 347 -1.79 22.16 15.77
N THR A 348 -2.01 23.48 15.78
CA THR A 348 -3.33 24.10 15.67
C THR A 348 -3.33 25.13 14.56
N CYS A 349 -4.31 25.07 13.67
CA CYS A 349 -4.51 26.09 12.64
C CYS A 349 -4.81 27.45 13.28
N GLY A 350 -4.21 28.51 12.77
CA GLY A 350 -4.48 29.88 13.22
C GLY A 350 -5.96 30.25 13.06
N ARG A 351 -6.48 31.08 13.97
CA ARG A 351 -7.86 31.61 13.91
C ARG A 351 -8.02 32.78 12.94
N GLY A 352 -6.96 33.23 12.26
CA GLY A 352 -6.92 34.40 11.40
C GLY A 352 -6.84 34.06 9.93
N ALA A 353 -7.78 34.65 9.20
CA ALA A 353 -7.91 34.87 7.77
C ALA A 353 -6.89 34.17 6.84
N ARG A 354 -7.35 33.14 6.14
CA ARG A 354 -6.87 32.92 4.76
C ARG A 354 -7.59 33.96 3.89
N ALA A 355 -6.84 34.97 3.44
CA ALA A 355 -7.27 35.86 2.37
C ALA A 355 -7.37 35.09 1.05
#